data_90055d87f0c5c58867943bae836500fb
#
_entry.id   90055d87f0c5c58867943bae836500fb
#
_cell.length_a   1.000
_cell.length_b   1.000
_cell.length_c   1.000
_cell.angle_alpha   90.00
_cell.angle_beta   90.00
_cell.angle_gamma   90.00
#
_symmetry.space_group_name_H-M   'P 1'
#
loop_
_entity.id
_entity.type
_entity.pdbx_description
1 polymer ?
#
loop_
_entity_poly.entity_id
_entity_poly.type
_entity_poly.pdbx_seq_one_letter_code
_entity_poly.pdbx_strand_id
1 'polypeptide(L)' 'NFGSSAVNSIINDLYLNYESNPRPGVIVNLEGNGVPGTLASEQILYLQNQGWSIVTSWV' A
#
# COMPACT_ATOMS: atom_id res chain seq x y z
N ASN A 1 8.70 -13.63 4.33
CA ASN A 1 8.84 -12.24 3.88
C ASN A 1 8.51 -12.13 2.41
N PHE A 2 7.69 -11.16 2.04
CA PHE A 2 7.39 -10.87 0.64
C PHE A 2 8.50 -9.99 0.06
N GLY A 3 8.85 -10.24 -1.21
CA GLY A 3 9.76 -9.36 -1.93
C GLY A 3 9.03 -8.11 -2.42
N SER A 4 9.78 -7.17 -3.01
CA SER A 4 9.22 -5.91 -3.51
C SER A 4 8.11 -6.13 -4.54
N SER A 5 8.28 -7.12 -5.42
CA SER A 5 7.26 -7.41 -6.44
C SER A 5 5.93 -7.79 -5.81
N ALA A 6 5.96 -8.63 -4.76
CA ALA A 6 4.75 -9.04 -4.06
C ALA A 6 4.12 -7.86 -3.31
N VAL A 7 4.95 -7.03 -2.66
CA VAL A 7 4.46 -5.83 -1.97
C VAL A 7 3.79 -4.89 -2.97
N ASN A 8 4.41 -4.66 -4.13
CA ASN A 8 3.83 -3.81 -5.17
C ASN A 8 2.46 -4.34 -5.62
N SER A 9 2.33 -5.66 -5.80
CA SER A 9 1.06 -6.28 -6.19
C SER A 9 -0.01 -6.10 -5.13
N ILE A 10 0.36 -6.29 -3.86
CA ILE A 10 -0.57 -6.12 -2.74
C ILE A 10 -1.08 -4.69 -2.70
N ILE A 11 -0.18 -3.72 -2.81
CA ILE A 11 -0.55 -2.30 -2.78
C ILE A 11 -1.45 -1.96 -3.96
N ASN A 12 -1.13 -2.44 -5.15
CA ASN A 12 -1.95 -2.19 -6.32
C ASN A 12 -3.37 -2.77 -6.14
N ASP A 13 -3.48 -3.98 -5.59
CA ASP A 13 -4.78 -4.59 -5.33
C ASP A 13 -5.59 -3.77 -4.33
N LEU A 14 -4.94 -3.27 -3.28
CA LEU A 14 -5.59 -2.43 -2.29
C LEU A 14 -6.05 -1.10 -2.90
N TYR A 15 -5.22 -0.52 -3.75
CA TYR A 15 -5.57 0.71 -4.45
C TYR A 15 -6.80 0.51 -5.33
N LEU A 16 -6.83 -0.56 -6.12
CA LEU A 16 -7.98 -0.86 -6.97
C LEU A 16 -9.22 -1.17 -6.14
N ASN A 17 -9.04 -1.81 -5.00
CA ASN A 17 -10.14 -2.10 -4.08
C ASN A 17 -10.74 -0.78 -3.55
N TYR A 18 -9.89 0.18 -3.19
CA TYR A 18 -10.36 1.48 -2.75
C TYR A 18 -11.14 2.20 -3.86
N GLU A 19 -10.63 2.13 -5.10
CA GLU A 19 -11.30 2.78 -6.24
C GLU A 19 -12.70 2.20 -6.47
N SER A 20 -12.88 0.91 -6.21
CA SER A 20 -14.18 0.25 -6.35
C SER A 20 -15.10 0.52 -5.17
N ASN A 21 -14.53 0.72 -3.98
CA ASN A 21 -15.30 0.88 -2.75
C ASN A 21 -14.57 1.84 -1.80
N PRO A 22 -14.61 3.14 -2.09
CA PRO A 22 -13.91 4.15 -1.27
C PRO A 22 -14.37 4.11 0.18
N ARG A 23 -13.39 4.04 1.12
CA ARG A 23 -13.67 4.04 2.54
C ARG A 23 -12.41 4.42 3.31
N PRO A 24 -12.51 5.12 4.43
CA PRO A 24 -11.37 5.44 5.28
C PRO A 24 -11.13 4.35 6.33
N GLY A 25 -10.05 4.48 7.08
CA GLY A 25 -9.85 3.70 8.30
C GLY A 25 -9.24 2.33 8.12
N VAL A 26 -8.80 1.98 6.92
CA VAL A 26 -8.13 0.69 6.70
C VAL A 26 -6.70 0.76 7.23
N ILE A 27 -6.28 -0.29 7.92
CA ILE A 27 -4.92 -0.39 8.47
C ILE A 27 -4.18 -1.50 7.74
N VAL A 28 -3.02 -1.18 7.18
CA VAL A 28 -2.18 -2.12 6.44
C VAL A 28 -0.77 -2.06 6.99
N ASN A 29 -0.22 -3.21 7.37
CA ASN A 29 1.15 -3.28 7.86
C ASN A 29 1.92 -4.30 7.02
N LEU A 30 2.84 -3.81 6.23
CA LEU A 30 3.73 -4.64 5.40
C LEU A 30 5.20 -4.44 5.79
N GLU A 31 5.44 -3.94 7.00
CA GLU A 31 6.80 -3.77 7.52
C GLU A 31 7.50 -5.12 7.61
N GLY A 32 8.80 -5.13 7.31
CA GLY A 32 9.58 -6.37 7.31
C GLY A 32 9.57 -7.10 5.97
N ASN A 33 8.89 -6.56 4.98
CA ASN A 33 8.84 -7.12 3.62
C ASN A 33 9.61 -6.23 2.65
N GLY A 34 9.61 -6.56 1.37
CA GLY A 34 10.33 -5.79 0.37
C GLY A 34 9.86 -4.34 0.30
N VAL A 35 10.76 -3.45 -0.10
CA VAL A 35 10.46 -2.02 -0.20
C VAL A 35 9.57 -1.78 -1.43
N PRO A 36 8.49 -1.00 -1.30
CA PRO A 36 7.63 -0.70 -2.46
C PRO A 36 8.36 0.11 -3.52
N GLY A 37 8.03 -0.16 -4.78
CA GLY A 37 8.57 0.59 -5.91
C GLY A 37 7.89 1.94 -6.06
N THR A 38 8.27 2.67 -7.12
CA THR A 38 7.80 4.04 -7.34
C THR A 38 6.28 4.13 -7.46
N LEU A 39 5.68 3.28 -8.29
CA LEU A 39 4.24 3.31 -8.49
C LEU A 39 3.50 2.95 -7.18
N ALA A 40 3.96 1.90 -6.50
CA ALA A 40 3.34 1.51 -5.25
C ALA A 40 3.47 2.60 -4.19
N SER A 41 4.60 3.30 -4.15
CA SER A 41 4.81 4.41 -3.23
C SER A 41 3.80 5.53 -3.46
N GLU A 42 3.53 5.85 -4.71
CA GLU A 42 2.53 6.87 -5.05
C GLU A 42 1.13 6.41 -4.65
N GLN A 43 0.81 5.14 -4.87
CA GLN A 43 -0.47 4.58 -4.46
C GLN A 43 -0.64 4.61 -2.94
N ILE A 44 0.44 4.32 -2.20
CA ILE A 44 0.43 4.39 -0.74
C ILE A 44 0.11 5.81 -0.28
N LEU A 45 0.79 6.80 -0.84
CA LEU A 45 0.56 8.20 -0.47
C LEU A 45 -0.89 8.60 -0.77
N TYR A 46 -1.41 8.18 -1.91
CA TYR A 46 -2.80 8.46 -2.25
C TYR A 46 -3.75 7.87 -1.20
N LEU A 47 -3.55 6.59 -0.84
CA LEU A 47 -4.42 5.92 0.13
C LEU A 47 -4.29 6.55 1.52
N GLN A 48 -3.09 6.95 1.93
CA GLN A 48 -2.89 7.63 3.20
C GLN A 48 -3.66 8.95 3.24
N ASN A 49 -3.70 9.66 2.12
CA ASN A 49 -4.48 10.90 2.03
C ASN A 49 -5.99 10.65 2.13
N GLN A 50 -6.43 9.41 1.86
CA GLN A 50 -7.83 9.04 1.98
C GLN A 50 -8.18 8.48 3.37
N GLY A 51 -7.25 8.54 4.31
CA GLY A 51 -7.51 8.11 5.68
C GLY A 51 -7.04 6.70 6.01
N TRP A 52 -6.28 6.05 5.13
CA TRP A 52 -5.70 4.74 5.40
C TRP A 52 -4.41 4.89 6.18
N SER A 53 -4.13 3.90 7.04
CA SER A 53 -2.86 3.82 7.77
C SER A 53 -2.04 2.69 7.12
N ILE A 54 -1.00 3.05 6.41
CA ILE A 54 -0.16 2.07 5.70
C ILE A 54 1.28 2.21 6.18
N VAL A 55 1.84 1.09 6.63
CA VAL A 55 3.22 1.02 7.08
C VAL A 55 3.95 0.00 6.22
N THR A 56 5.08 0.39 5.67
CA THR A 56 5.92 -0.48 4.84
C THR A 56 7.38 -0.29 5.24
N SER A 57 8.25 -1.14 4.69
CA SER A 57 9.70 -1.03 4.92
C SER A 57 10.30 -0.01 3.96
N TRP A 58 10.13 1.27 4.27
CA TRP A 58 10.76 2.35 3.50
C TRP A 58 12.26 2.36 3.76
N VAL A 59 13.00 2.77 2.76
CA VAL A 59 14.43 2.96 2.87
C VAL A 59 14.72 4.44 2.95
#